data_b5e7d1aaff3ccf3bb547bb3f18ebcfab
#
_entry.id   b5e7d1aaff3ccf3bb547bb3f18ebcfab
#
_cell.length_a   1.000
_cell.length_b   1.000
_cell.length_c   1.000
_cell.angle_alpha   90.00
_cell.angle_beta   90.00
_cell.angle_gamma   90.00
#
_symmetry.space_group_name_H-M   'P 1'
#
loop_
_entity.id
_entity.type
_entity.pdbx_description
1 polymer ?
#
loop_
_entity_poly.entity_id
_entity_poly.type
_entity_poly.pdbx_seq_one_letter_code
_entity_poly.pdbx_strand_id
1 'polypeptide(L)'
;LLPILLYIGLLIGAQAFQHSPAKHAPAIVLALVPHLAAWAKSQVDATLTALGTTPTDVGMDRLEAAGVLYDGLETLGGGAIITSIIWAGISISIIDRNSKSAAIYAVLGACLSFLGVIHSEQLAWAASFSLTAAYLLVAVALYYPKDKTPDSTLDGCES
;
A
#
# COMPACT_ATOMS: atom_id res chain seq x y z
N LEU A 1 -28.77 4.24 4.50
CA LEU A 1 -27.78 3.29 5.07
C LEU A 1 -26.35 3.75 4.79
N LEU A 2 -26.02 4.20 3.58
CA LEU A 2 -24.65 4.58 3.16
C LEU A 2 -24.02 5.68 4.04
N PRO A 3 -24.70 6.80 4.37
CA PRO A 3 -24.12 7.84 5.23
C PRO A 3 -23.79 7.35 6.65
N ILE A 4 -24.61 6.44 7.19
CA ILE A 4 -24.43 5.89 8.54
C ILE A 4 -23.19 4.98 8.58
N LEU A 5 -23.02 4.13 7.57
CA LEU A 5 -21.84 3.26 7.46
C LEU A 5 -20.55 4.09 7.31
N LEU A 6 -20.59 5.16 6.55
CA LEU A 6 -19.46 6.06 6.36
C LEU A 6 -19.10 6.78 7.66
N TYR A 7 -20.10 7.24 8.42
CA TYR A 7 -19.92 7.86 9.72
C TYR A 7 -19.32 6.89 10.75
N ILE A 8 -19.82 5.66 10.81
CA ILE A 8 -19.27 4.61 11.69
C ILE A 8 -17.82 4.29 11.30
N GLY A 9 -17.52 4.18 10.00
CA GLY A 9 -16.17 3.94 9.51
C GLY A 9 -15.20 5.06 9.92
N LEU A 10 -15.63 6.33 9.82
CA LEU A 10 -14.85 7.48 10.27
C LEU A 10 -14.60 7.46 11.79
N LEU A 11 -15.61 7.11 12.60
CA LEU A 11 -15.45 7.01 14.06
C LEU A 11 -14.46 5.91 14.43
N ILE A 12 -14.56 4.73 13.82
CA ILE A 12 -13.63 3.62 14.06
C ILE A 12 -12.21 4.02 13.64
N GLY A 13 -12.05 4.67 12.49
CA GLY A 13 -10.77 5.19 12.03
C GLY A 13 -10.17 6.22 13.00
N ALA A 14 -10.97 7.17 13.50
CA ALA A 14 -10.55 8.16 14.46
C ALA A 14 -10.13 7.51 15.80
N GLN A 15 -10.86 6.52 16.28
CA GLN A 15 -10.49 5.77 17.48
C GLN A 15 -9.18 5.00 17.29
N ALA A 16 -9.01 4.31 16.16
CA ALA A 16 -7.76 3.61 15.84
C ALA A 16 -6.58 4.58 15.85
N PHE A 17 -6.76 5.78 15.29
CA PHE A 17 -5.73 6.81 15.27
C PHE A 17 -5.36 7.29 16.68
N GLN A 18 -6.37 7.52 17.56
CA GLN A 18 -6.16 7.99 18.94
C GLN A 18 -5.47 6.95 19.81
N HIS A 19 -5.73 5.65 19.59
CA HIS A 19 -5.13 4.57 20.37
C HIS A 19 -3.77 4.09 19.86
N SER A 20 -3.36 4.55 18.68
CA SER A 20 -2.06 4.21 18.11
C SER A 20 -0.96 5.13 18.64
N PRO A 21 0.24 4.61 18.92
CA PRO A 21 1.39 5.44 19.25
C PRO A 21 1.63 6.49 18.15
N ALA A 22 1.91 7.75 18.56
CA ALA A 22 2.10 8.85 17.61
C ALA A 22 3.17 8.57 16.54
N LYS A 23 4.20 7.77 16.88
CA LYS A 23 5.23 7.33 15.92
C LYS A 23 4.69 6.49 14.76
N HIS A 24 3.53 5.82 14.91
CA HIS A 24 2.91 4.99 13.87
C HIS A 24 1.96 5.77 12.96
N ALA A 25 1.72 7.05 13.21
CA ALA A 25 0.84 7.88 12.39
C ALA A 25 1.17 7.83 10.88
N PRO A 26 2.45 7.87 10.42
CA PRO A 26 2.78 7.75 9.01
C PRO A 26 2.35 6.41 8.39
N ALA A 27 2.42 5.32 9.15
CA ALA A 27 2.00 4.00 8.68
C ALA A 27 0.48 3.93 8.46
N ILE A 28 -0.30 4.58 9.35
CA ILE A 28 -1.76 4.64 9.22
C ILE A 28 -2.14 5.45 7.97
N VAL A 29 -1.49 6.59 7.74
CA VAL A 29 -1.73 7.42 6.55
C VAL A 29 -1.38 6.64 5.27
N LEU A 30 -0.24 5.93 5.26
CA LEU A 30 0.16 5.11 4.11
C LEU A 30 -0.85 3.98 3.83
N ALA A 31 -1.42 3.37 4.86
CA ALA A 31 -2.43 2.33 4.74
C ALA A 31 -3.75 2.82 4.11
N LEU A 32 -4.03 4.12 4.12
CA LEU A 32 -5.22 4.70 3.48
C LEU A 32 -5.08 4.80 1.96
N VAL A 33 -3.85 4.85 1.43
CA VAL A 33 -3.60 5.07 0.00
C VAL A 33 -4.31 4.04 -0.90
N PRO A 34 -4.23 2.71 -0.66
CA PRO A 34 -4.94 1.74 -1.47
C PRO A 34 -6.46 1.91 -1.42
N HIS A 35 -7.02 2.30 -0.27
CA HIS A 35 -8.46 2.55 -0.15
C HIS A 35 -8.90 3.79 -0.92
N LEU A 36 -8.09 4.85 -0.92
CA LEU A 36 -8.37 6.05 -1.71
C LEU A 36 -8.32 5.74 -3.21
N ALA A 37 -7.36 4.92 -3.64
CA ALA A 37 -7.27 4.48 -5.04
C ALA A 37 -8.50 3.64 -5.45
N ALA A 38 -8.90 2.67 -4.63
CA ALA A 38 -10.09 1.86 -4.87
C ALA A 38 -11.37 2.71 -4.92
N TRP A 39 -11.50 3.68 -4.01
CA TRP A 39 -12.62 4.61 -4.02
C TRP A 39 -12.62 5.49 -5.29
N ALA A 40 -11.49 6.08 -5.65
CA ALA A 40 -11.37 6.91 -6.83
C ALA A 40 -11.71 6.12 -8.10
N LYS A 41 -11.20 4.89 -8.24
CA LYS A 41 -11.55 3.98 -9.33
C LYS A 41 -13.06 3.77 -9.40
N SER A 42 -13.70 3.45 -8.27
CA SER A 42 -15.15 3.21 -8.24
C SER A 42 -15.97 4.43 -8.66
N GLN A 43 -15.50 5.66 -8.38
CA GLN A 43 -16.16 6.89 -8.84
C GLN A 43 -16.03 7.07 -10.36
N VAL A 44 -14.88 6.76 -10.93
CA VAL A 44 -14.67 6.79 -12.38
C VAL A 44 -15.59 5.77 -13.06
N ASP A 45 -15.60 4.53 -12.57
CA ASP A 45 -16.43 3.45 -13.11
C ASP A 45 -17.93 3.79 -13.03
N ALA A 46 -18.40 4.31 -11.90
CA ALA A 46 -19.79 4.72 -11.72
C ALA A 46 -20.18 5.87 -12.68
N THR A 47 -19.28 6.83 -12.88
CA THR A 47 -19.52 7.95 -13.80
C THR A 47 -19.62 7.47 -15.25
N LEU A 48 -18.69 6.63 -15.69
CA LEU A 48 -18.68 6.07 -17.05
C LEU A 48 -19.93 5.19 -17.28
N THR A 49 -20.27 4.36 -16.31
CA THR A 49 -21.49 3.52 -16.37
C THR A 49 -22.75 4.39 -16.50
N ALA A 50 -22.84 5.49 -15.77
CA ALA A 50 -23.97 6.42 -15.87
C ALA A 50 -24.07 7.08 -17.25
N LEU A 51 -22.95 7.21 -17.96
CA LEU A 51 -22.89 7.69 -19.35
C LEU A 51 -23.12 6.58 -20.39
N GLY A 52 -23.34 5.35 -19.96
CA GLY A 52 -23.54 4.20 -20.84
C GLY A 52 -22.27 3.70 -21.53
N THR A 53 -21.11 3.96 -20.93
CA THR A 53 -19.80 3.57 -21.48
C THR A 53 -18.95 2.88 -20.42
N THR A 54 -17.86 2.26 -20.85
CA THR A 54 -16.88 1.62 -19.97
C THR A 54 -15.49 2.23 -20.12
N PRO A 55 -14.56 2.03 -19.17
CA PRO A 55 -13.19 2.50 -19.33
C PRO A 55 -12.51 1.98 -20.59
N THR A 56 -12.80 0.75 -20.99
CA THR A 56 -12.29 0.13 -22.22
C THR A 56 -12.86 0.77 -23.48
N ASP A 57 -14.13 1.19 -23.49
CA ASP A 57 -14.76 1.86 -24.62
C ASP A 57 -14.21 3.28 -24.82
N VAL A 58 -13.93 3.98 -23.72
CA VAL A 58 -13.33 5.32 -23.76
C VAL A 58 -11.89 5.24 -24.26
N GLY A 59 -11.16 4.19 -23.88
CA GLY A 59 -9.75 4.01 -24.16
C GLY A 59 -8.84 4.59 -23.08
N MET A 60 -7.83 3.81 -22.66
CA MET A 60 -6.91 4.21 -21.58
C MET A 60 -6.14 5.49 -21.91
N ASP A 61 -5.68 5.66 -23.16
CA ASP A 61 -4.97 6.85 -23.62
C ASP A 61 -5.78 8.15 -23.44
N ARG A 62 -7.11 8.07 -23.63
CA ARG A 62 -7.99 9.23 -23.45
C ARG A 62 -8.21 9.55 -21.96
N LEU A 63 -8.32 8.52 -21.13
CA LEU A 63 -8.41 8.69 -19.67
C LEU A 63 -7.13 9.32 -19.13
N GLU A 64 -5.98 8.85 -19.58
CA GLU A 64 -4.67 9.40 -19.18
C GLU A 64 -4.51 10.85 -19.66
N ALA A 65 -4.88 11.15 -20.92
CA ALA A 65 -4.86 12.51 -21.44
C ALA A 65 -5.80 13.46 -20.67
N ALA A 66 -6.87 12.93 -20.07
CA ALA A 66 -7.76 13.66 -19.16
C ALA A 66 -7.23 13.75 -17.72
N GLY A 67 -6.04 13.18 -17.43
CA GLY A 67 -5.43 13.18 -16.09
C GLY A 67 -5.90 12.04 -15.19
N VAL A 68 -6.62 11.05 -15.72
CA VAL A 68 -7.08 9.87 -14.97
C VAL A 68 -6.14 8.71 -15.23
N LEU A 69 -5.22 8.45 -14.30
CA LEU A 69 -4.29 7.30 -14.34
C LEU A 69 -5.03 6.02 -13.93
N TYR A 70 -5.94 5.54 -14.79
CA TYR A 70 -6.85 4.45 -14.47
C TYR A 70 -6.13 3.15 -14.10
N ASP A 71 -5.09 2.77 -14.84
CA ASP A 71 -4.27 1.58 -14.55
C ASP A 71 -3.59 1.67 -13.19
N GLY A 72 -3.16 2.88 -12.81
CA GLY A 72 -2.59 3.14 -11.48
C GLY A 72 -3.62 2.97 -10.36
N LEU A 73 -4.85 3.46 -10.58
CA LEU A 73 -5.95 3.30 -9.63
C LEU A 73 -6.36 1.84 -9.48
N GLU A 74 -6.40 1.09 -10.59
CA GLU A 74 -6.68 -0.35 -10.61
C GLU A 74 -5.60 -1.13 -9.84
N THR A 75 -4.34 -0.88 -10.15
CA THR A 75 -3.20 -1.55 -9.54
C THR A 75 -3.11 -1.28 -8.03
N LEU A 76 -3.29 -0.02 -7.61
CA LEU A 76 -3.24 0.35 -6.19
C LEU A 76 -4.50 -0.05 -5.43
N GLY A 77 -5.67 0.03 -6.09
CA GLY A 77 -6.97 -0.30 -5.50
C GLY A 77 -7.26 -1.80 -5.46
N GLY A 78 -6.60 -2.59 -6.30
CA GLY A 78 -6.76 -4.04 -6.35
C GLY A 78 -6.36 -4.69 -5.02
N GLY A 79 -7.32 -5.34 -4.33
CA GLY A 79 -7.09 -5.93 -3.03
C GLY A 79 -6.78 -4.93 -1.92
N ALA A 80 -7.34 -3.71 -1.97
CA ALA A 80 -7.00 -2.57 -1.11
C ALA A 80 -6.93 -2.90 0.38
N ILE A 81 -7.83 -3.74 0.90
CA ILE A 81 -7.85 -4.13 2.32
C ILE A 81 -6.57 -4.88 2.68
N ILE A 82 -6.20 -5.88 1.90
CA ILE A 82 -5.03 -6.72 2.16
C ILE A 82 -3.75 -5.91 1.94
N THR A 83 -3.69 -5.13 0.86
CA THR A 83 -2.57 -4.23 0.56
C THR A 83 -2.33 -3.25 1.70
N SER A 84 -3.38 -2.64 2.25
CA SER A 84 -3.29 -1.72 3.39
C SER A 84 -2.71 -2.39 4.63
N ILE A 85 -3.12 -3.61 4.96
CA ILE A 85 -2.60 -4.37 6.09
C ILE A 85 -1.11 -4.66 5.91
N ILE A 86 -0.70 -5.06 4.71
CA ILE A 86 0.70 -5.36 4.40
C ILE A 86 1.55 -4.08 4.51
N TRP A 87 1.10 -2.97 3.92
CA TRP A 87 1.82 -1.70 3.96
C TRP A 87 1.92 -1.14 5.39
N ALA A 88 0.83 -1.24 6.17
CA ALA A 88 0.86 -0.89 7.59
C ALA A 88 1.86 -1.76 8.36
N GLY A 89 1.82 -3.09 8.15
CA GLY A 89 2.71 -4.04 8.81
C GLY A 89 4.19 -3.79 8.49
N ILE A 90 4.53 -3.55 7.23
CA ILE A 90 5.90 -3.18 6.82
C ILE A 90 6.31 -1.87 7.48
N SER A 91 5.48 -0.82 7.39
CA SER A 91 5.81 0.51 7.88
C SER A 91 5.97 0.54 9.41
N ILE A 92 5.06 -0.07 10.16
CA ILE A 92 5.14 -0.18 11.62
C ILE A 92 6.39 -0.96 12.01
N SER A 93 6.67 -2.08 11.34
CA SER A 93 7.85 -2.90 11.65
C SER A 93 9.16 -2.15 11.38
N ILE A 94 9.21 -1.30 10.35
CA ILE A 94 10.36 -0.43 10.07
C ILE A 94 10.51 0.63 11.16
N ILE A 95 9.41 1.29 11.56
CA ILE A 95 9.40 2.31 12.62
C ILE A 95 9.87 1.70 13.95
N ASP A 96 9.46 0.48 14.24
CA ASP A 96 9.84 -0.26 15.44
C ASP A 96 11.22 -0.94 15.33
N ARG A 97 11.95 -0.69 14.24
CA ARG A 97 13.28 -1.28 13.96
C ARG A 97 13.29 -2.81 13.97
N ASN A 98 12.15 -3.43 13.68
CA ASN A 98 12.03 -4.88 13.59
C ASN A 98 12.10 -5.32 12.12
N SER A 99 13.30 -5.33 11.57
CA SER A 99 13.55 -5.68 10.17
C SER A 99 13.08 -7.08 9.79
N LYS A 100 13.10 -8.04 10.73
CA LYS A 100 12.62 -9.40 10.49
C LYS A 100 11.11 -9.43 10.21
N SER A 101 10.31 -8.76 11.04
CA SER A 101 8.88 -8.66 10.83
C SER A 101 8.55 -7.90 9.54
N ALA A 102 9.27 -6.82 9.26
CA ALA A 102 9.10 -6.06 8.01
C ALA A 102 9.38 -6.93 6.78
N ALA A 103 10.44 -7.74 6.80
CA ALA A 103 10.77 -8.67 5.73
C ALA A 103 9.69 -9.75 5.54
N ILE A 104 9.11 -10.28 6.64
CA ILE A 104 8.01 -11.25 6.56
C ILE A 104 6.79 -10.64 5.87
N TYR A 105 6.37 -9.43 6.25
CA TYR A 105 5.26 -8.74 5.58
C TYR A 105 5.55 -8.48 4.11
N ALA A 106 6.78 -8.11 3.76
CA ALA A 106 7.18 -7.89 2.37
C ALA A 106 7.13 -9.20 1.55
N VAL A 107 7.58 -10.33 2.11
CA VAL A 107 7.46 -11.64 1.46
C VAL A 107 6.01 -12.06 1.28
N LEU A 108 5.16 -11.84 2.30
CA LEU A 108 3.72 -12.09 2.19
C LEU A 108 3.10 -11.23 1.07
N GLY A 109 3.46 -9.95 1.01
CA GLY A 109 3.04 -9.06 -0.08
C GLY A 109 3.47 -9.55 -1.45
N ALA A 110 4.70 -10.03 -1.58
CA ALA A 110 5.20 -10.62 -2.82
C ALA A 110 4.41 -11.87 -3.25
N CYS A 111 4.13 -12.77 -2.32
CA CYS A 111 3.33 -13.98 -2.60
C CYS A 111 1.91 -13.63 -3.05
N LEU A 112 1.24 -12.72 -2.36
CA LEU A 112 -0.13 -12.33 -2.68
C LEU A 112 -0.21 -11.53 -3.99
N SER A 113 0.80 -10.70 -4.29
CA SER A 113 0.92 -10.01 -5.56
C SER A 113 1.17 -10.98 -6.72
N PHE A 114 2.00 -11.99 -6.50
CA PHE A 114 2.27 -13.03 -7.49
C PHE A 114 1.02 -13.85 -7.83
N LEU A 115 0.19 -14.15 -6.82
CA LEU A 115 -1.08 -14.86 -6.98
C LEU A 115 -2.22 -13.98 -7.53
N GLY A 116 -1.98 -12.68 -7.73
CA GLY A 116 -3.00 -11.74 -8.21
C GLY A 116 -4.10 -11.44 -7.18
N VAL A 117 -3.86 -11.73 -5.89
CA VAL A 117 -4.81 -11.40 -4.81
C VAL A 117 -4.81 -9.90 -4.52
N ILE A 118 -3.65 -9.26 -4.70
CA ILE A 118 -3.44 -7.81 -4.57
C ILE A 118 -2.84 -7.26 -5.86
N HIS A 119 -3.12 -5.99 -6.14
CA HIS A 119 -2.63 -5.30 -7.33
C HIS A 119 -3.14 -5.86 -8.67
N SER A 120 -4.26 -6.60 -8.65
CA SER A 120 -4.91 -7.14 -9.83
C SER A 120 -6.41 -7.32 -9.57
N GLU A 121 -7.23 -7.21 -10.63
CA GLU A 121 -8.67 -7.55 -10.57
C GLU A 121 -8.94 -9.04 -10.82
N GLN A 122 -7.94 -9.77 -11.32
CA GLN A 122 -8.09 -11.18 -11.65
C GLN A 122 -7.05 -12.03 -10.94
N LEU A 123 -7.49 -13.12 -10.36
CA LEU A 123 -6.61 -14.16 -9.83
C LEU A 123 -5.89 -14.84 -11.00
N ALA A 124 -4.64 -14.45 -11.24
CA ALA A 124 -3.83 -15.03 -12.30
C ALA A 124 -2.38 -15.20 -11.80
N TRP A 125 -1.74 -16.27 -12.24
CA TRP A 125 -0.32 -16.49 -11.96
C TRP A 125 0.53 -15.36 -12.59
N ALA A 126 1.41 -14.77 -11.80
CA ALA A 126 2.28 -13.66 -12.20
C ALA A 126 1.52 -12.39 -12.65
N ALA A 127 0.33 -12.14 -12.10
CA ALA A 127 -0.52 -11.02 -12.47
C ALA A 127 0.18 -9.65 -12.33
N SER A 128 1.03 -9.48 -11.31
CA SER A 128 1.78 -8.24 -11.06
C SER A 128 3.26 -8.54 -10.82
N PHE A 129 3.96 -9.03 -11.86
CA PHE A 129 5.37 -9.42 -11.74
C PHE A 129 6.27 -8.25 -11.27
N SER A 130 6.02 -7.05 -11.76
CA SER A 130 6.78 -5.84 -11.38
C SER A 130 6.66 -5.53 -9.88
N LEU A 131 5.44 -5.60 -9.32
CA LEU A 131 5.20 -5.34 -7.90
C LEU A 131 5.69 -6.49 -7.03
N THR A 132 5.57 -7.73 -7.49
CA THR A 132 6.17 -8.89 -6.83
C THR A 132 7.67 -8.71 -6.68
N ALA A 133 8.37 -8.31 -7.75
CA ALA A 133 9.80 -8.01 -7.72
C ALA A 133 10.13 -6.86 -6.75
N ALA A 134 9.31 -5.80 -6.72
CA ALA A 134 9.49 -4.69 -5.79
C ALA A 134 9.38 -5.13 -4.33
N TYR A 135 8.38 -5.93 -3.97
CA TYR A 135 8.25 -6.49 -2.62
C TYR A 135 9.43 -7.38 -2.24
N LEU A 136 9.92 -8.22 -3.16
CA LEU A 136 11.09 -9.06 -2.93
C LEU A 136 12.37 -8.23 -2.72
N LEU A 137 12.56 -7.16 -3.49
CA LEU A 137 13.68 -6.23 -3.29
C LEU A 137 13.62 -5.58 -1.91
N VAL A 138 12.44 -5.14 -1.47
CA VAL A 138 12.23 -4.59 -0.12
C VAL A 138 12.54 -5.65 0.94
N ALA A 139 12.06 -6.89 0.76
CA ALA A 139 12.33 -7.98 1.69
C ALA A 139 13.83 -8.27 1.82
N VAL A 140 14.55 -8.33 0.70
CA VAL A 140 16.01 -8.53 0.68
C VAL A 140 16.73 -7.37 1.36
N ALA A 141 16.37 -6.13 1.04
CA ALA A 141 16.96 -4.94 1.64
C ALA A 141 16.76 -4.87 3.17
N LEU A 142 15.62 -5.36 3.67
CA LEU A 142 15.31 -5.41 5.09
C LEU A 142 15.97 -6.60 5.80
N TYR A 143 16.20 -7.69 5.09
CA TYR A 143 16.80 -8.89 5.63
C TYR A 143 18.32 -8.78 5.75
N TYR A 144 18.98 -8.09 4.78
CA TYR A 144 20.41 -7.83 4.87
C TYR A 144 20.68 -6.85 6.03
N PRO A 145 21.36 -7.30 7.11
CA PRO A 145 21.73 -6.39 8.16
C PRO A 145 22.67 -5.35 7.56
N LYS A 146 22.30 -4.09 7.66
CA LYS A 146 23.21 -2.99 7.37
C LYS A 146 24.36 -3.14 8.35
N ASP A 147 25.52 -3.54 7.85
CA ASP A 147 26.74 -3.68 8.66
C ASP A 147 26.86 -2.44 9.56
N LYS A 148 27.10 -2.71 10.84
CA LYS A 148 27.37 -1.70 11.85
C LYS A 148 28.33 -0.68 11.26
N THR A 149 27.87 0.57 11.11
CA THR A 149 28.83 1.67 11.02
C THR A 149 29.77 1.50 12.20
N PRO A 150 31.09 1.41 11.98
CA PRO A 150 32.02 1.35 13.11
C PRO A 150 31.73 2.58 13.97
N ASP A 151 31.43 2.31 15.24
CA ASP A 151 31.36 3.31 16.28
C ASP A 151 32.71 4.05 16.22
N SER A 152 32.70 5.26 15.67
CA SER A 152 33.88 6.11 15.71
C SER A 152 34.04 6.49 17.17
N THR A 153 34.85 5.70 17.85
CA THR A 153 35.47 6.04 19.12
C THR A 153 35.99 7.47 19.10
N LEU A 154 35.18 8.40 19.60
CA LEU A 154 35.65 9.67 20.09
C LEU A 154 35.96 9.54 21.59
N ASP A 155 36.75 8.52 21.91
CA ASP A 155 37.48 8.47 23.17
C ASP A 155 38.88 9.05 22.87
N GLY A 156 39.10 10.29 23.26
CA GLY A 156 40.43 10.84 23.20
C GLY A 156 40.51 12.36 23.09
N CYS A 157 40.03 13.05 24.11
CA CYS A 157 40.56 14.36 24.50
C CYS A 157 40.15 14.66 25.96
N GLU A 158 40.77 13.92 26.87
CA GLU A 158 41.07 14.42 28.22
C GLU A 158 42.57 14.70 28.28
N SER A 159 42.92 15.97 28.32
CA SER A 159 44.13 16.52 28.96
C SER A 159 43.97 17.99 29.12
#